data_ce5c8c7a54a9aaf17ad8ceb55637467e
#
_entry.id   ce5c8c7a54a9aaf17ad8ceb55637467e
#
_cell.length_a   1.000
_cell.length_b   1.000
_cell.length_c   1.000
_cell.angle_alpha   90.00
_cell.angle_beta   90.00
_cell.angle_gamma   90.00
#
_symmetry.space_group_name_H-M   'P 1'
#
loop_
_entity.id
_entity.type
_entity.pdbx_description
1 polymer ?
#
loop_
_entity_poly.entity_id
_entity_poly.type
_entity_poly.pdbx_seq_one_letter_code
_entity_poly.pdbx_strand_id
1 'polypeptide(L)'
;MSSIAAAGSAVSGPVIALDIGNVSMKLTFDGMYRRLGVDPADPGAVARLWEHGAAIETGRCTVPEFLDRLDEFTDHRHSRQYLLDAWRSGVRESMPGMADTVRALAARGVRFSFMSDISPIHLDQVFKYCAFAHLVSGGIYSFEAGAFTLDGSAMFDAFERRYGRPLVFFDDRAEIIEHARGLGWNAIRFQSPEQVLRDASALLNNL
;
A
#
# COMPACT_ATOMS: atom_id res chain seq x y z
N MET A 1 6.56 24.51 -31.55
CA MET A 1 7.84 24.08 -31.01
C MET A 1 8.12 24.90 -29.76
N SER A 2 7.93 24.35 -28.60
CA SER A 2 8.49 24.88 -27.35
C SER A 2 8.53 23.74 -26.36
N SER A 3 9.73 23.21 -26.20
CA SER A 3 10.09 22.20 -25.23
C SER A 3 10.05 22.82 -23.83
N ILE A 4 9.09 22.43 -23.01
CA ILE A 4 9.12 22.70 -21.57
C ILE A 4 9.74 21.47 -20.92
N ALA A 5 11.06 21.48 -20.83
CA ALA A 5 11.78 20.61 -19.90
C ALA A 5 11.53 21.13 -18.49
N ALA A 6 10.58 20.54 -17.79
CA ALA A 6 10.45 20.71 -16.35
C ALA A 6 11.62 19.97 -15.69
N ALA A 7 12.69 20.68 -15.44
CA ALA A 7 13.72 20.28 -14.49
C ALA A 7 13.07 20.33 -13.09
N GLY A 8 12.47 19.22 -12.68
CA GLY A 8 12.10 19.01 -11.29
C GLY A 8 13.37 18.98 -10.49
N SER A 9 13.62 19.99 -9.65
CA SER A 9 14.65 19.94 -8.63
C SER A 9 14.42 18.67 -7.81
N ALA A 10 15.37 17.74 -7.87
CA ALA A 10 15.34 16.56 -7.03
C ALA A 10 15.33 17.05 -5.58
N VAL A 11 14.22 16.90 -4.88
CA VAL A 11 14.11 17.21 -3.46
C VAL A 11 15.10 16.27 -2.77
N SER A 12 16.23 16.83 -2.33
CA SER A 12 17.29 16.09 -1.65
C SER A 12 16.83 15.81 -0.22
N GLY A 13 16.82 14.56 0.19
CA GLY A 13 16.48 14.16 1.55
C GLY A 13 16.28 12.63 1.63
N PRO A 14 16.46 12.03 2.80
CA PRO A 14 16.25 10.60 2.98
C PRO A 14 14.80 10.22 2.68
N VAL A 15 14.60 9.07 2.05
CA VAL A 15 13.26 8.55 1.79
C VAL A 15 12.92 7.44 2.78
N ILE A 16 11.71 7.45 3.29
CA ILE A 16 11.12 6.34 4.07
C ILE A 16 10.07 5.66 3.19
N ALA A 17 10.19 4.34 3.07
CA ALA A 17 9.17 3.50 2.44
C ALA A 17 8.15 3.09 3.49
N LEU A 18 6.86 3.22 3.16
CA LEU A 18 5.74 2.81 4.02
C LEU A 18 4.85 1.83 3.28
N ASP A 19 4.50 0.71 3.91
CA ASP A 19 3.35 -0.05 3.47
C ASP A 19 2.06 0.75 3.71
N ILE A 20 1.00 0.32 3.04
CA ILE A 20 -0.32 0.93 3.16
C ILE A 20 -1.17 0.19 4.20
N GLY A 21 -1.31 -1.14 4.07
CA GLY A 21 -2.18 -1.94 4.92
C GLY A 21 -1.69 -1.98 6.37
N ASN A 22 -2.56 -1.67 7.33
CA ASN A 22 -2.26 -1.63 8.77
C ASN A 22 -1.02 -0.80 9.19
N VAL A 23 -0.39 -0.09 8.25
CA VAL A 23 0.70 0.88 8.50
C VAL A 23 0.18 2.30 8.26
N SER A 24 -0.28 2.58 7.07
CA SER A 24 -0.78 3.89 6.65
C SER A 24 -2.30 3.99 6.71
N MET A 25 -2.97 2.88 6.42
CA MET A 25 -4.43 2.71 6.45
C MET A 25 -4.80 1.53 7.34
N LYS A 26 -5.86 1.68 8.12
CA LYS A 26 -6.45 0.57 8.86
C LYS A 26 -7.32 -0.26 7.94
N LEU A 27 -7.06 -1.56 7.87
CA LEU A 27 -7.85 -2.47 7.06
C LEU A 27 -9.10 -2.94 7.83
N THR A 28 -10.26 -2.97 7.13
CA THR A 28 -11.56 -3.36 7.70
C THR A 28 -12.26 -4.37 6.80
N PHE A 29 -11.55 -5.44 6.42
CA PHE A 29 -12.03 -6.41 5.43
C PHE A 29 -13.26 -7.23 5.88
N ASP A 30 -13.50 -7.43 7.16
CA ASP A 30 -14.67 -8.16 7.65
C ASP A 30 -15.99 -7.57 7.12
N GLY A 31 -16.10 -6.25 7.10
CA GLY A 31 -17.26 -5.56 6.54
C GLY A 31 -17.39 -5.75 5.03
N MET A 32 -16.28 -5.75 4.31
CA MET A 32 -16.21 -6.03 2.88
C MET A 32 -16.63 -7.47 2.60
N TYR A 33 -16.11 -8.45 3.34
CA TYR A 33 -16.46 -9.87 3.18
C TYR A 33 -17.96 -10.10 3.32
N ARG A 34 -18.56 -9.60 4.42
CA ARG A 34 -20.02 -9.75 4.65
C ARG A 34 -20.86 -9.12 3.55
N ARG A 35 -20.44 -7.98 3.01
CA ARG A 35 -21.12 -7.33 1.87
C ARG A 35 -21.08 -8.16 0.59
N LEU A 36 -20.02 -8.94 0.41
CA LEU A 36 -19.85 -9.87 -0.72
C LEU A 36 -20.41 -11.26 -0.44
N GLY A 37 -21.14 -11.46 0.70
CA GLY A 37 -21.72 -12.75 1.07
C GLY A 37 -20.69 -13.75 1.60
N VAL A 38 -19.51 -13.29 2.03
CA VAL A 38 -18.44 -14.12 2.60
C VAL A 38 -18.47 -13.99 4.12
N ASP A 39 -18.50 -15.12 4.82
CA ASP A 39 -18.30 -15.14 6.27
C ASP A 39 -16.81 -14.96 6.59
N PRO A 40 -16.42 -13.89 7.33
CA PRO A 40 -15.03 -13.70 7.74
C PRO A 40 -14.47 -14.85 8.59
N ALA A 41 -15.32 -15.63 9.24
CA ALA A 41 -14.92 -16.78 10.03
C ALA A 41 -14.69 -18.06 9.20
N ASP A 42 -15.01 -18.04 7.91
CA ASP A 42 -14.71 -19.15 6.97
C ASP A 42 -13.44 -18.83 6.16
N PRO A 43 -12.25 -19.34 6.56
CA PRO A 43 -11.01 -19.06 5.86
C PRO A 43 -11.00 -19.59 4.42
N GLY A 44 -11.76 -20.65 4.13
CA GLY A 44 -11.88 -21.19 2.78
C GLY A 44 -12.68 -20.25 1.85
N ALA A 45 -13.75 -19.65 2.35
CA ALA A 45 -14.53 -18.66 1.58
C ALA A 45 -13.71 -17.37 1.37
N VAL A 46 -12.99 -16.92 2.39
CA VAL A 46 -12.08 -15.76 2.30
C VAL A 46 -10.98 -16.04 1.28
N ALA A 47 -10.32 -17.19 1.31
CA ALA A 47 -9.29 -17.56 0.35
C ALA A 47 -9.80 -17.55 -1.09
N ARG A 48 -10.96 -18.14 -1.37
CA ARG A 48 -11.59 -18.12 -2.71
C ARG A 48 -11.84 -16.69 -3.21
N LEU A 49 -12.31 -15.79 -2.35
CA LEU A 49 -12.47 -14.37 -2.72
C LEU A 49 -11.11 -13.74 -3.09
N TRP A 50 -10.06 -14.01 -2.32
CA TRP A 50 -8.74 -13.47 -2.58
C TRP A 50 -8.03 -14.07 -3.79
N GLU A 51 -8.44 -15.23 -4.31
CA GLU A 51 -8.00 -15.73 -5.63
C GLU A 51 -8.39 -14.74 -6.75
N HIS A 52 -9.59 -14.13 -6.65
CA HIS A 52 -9.99 -13.05 -7.56
C HIS A 52 -9.25 -11.74 -7.25
N GLY A 53 -9.07 -11.40 -5.97
CA GLY A 53 -8.32 -10.24 -5.50
C GLY A 53 -6.88 -10.22 -5.99
N ALA A 54 -6.19 -11.35 -5.95
CA ALA A 54 -4.81 -11.47 -6.42
C ALA A 54 -4.62 -11.10 -7.90
N ALA A 55 -5.62 -11.30 -8.74
CA ALA A 55 -5.55 -10.93 -10.15
C ALA A 55 -5.56 -9.42 -10.36
N ILE A 56 -6.40 -8.68 -9.63
CA ILE A 56 -6.45 -7.20 -9.73
C ILE A 56 -5.26 -6.56 -8.99
N GLU A 57 -4.78 -7.16 -7.90
CA GLU A 57 -3.62 -6.67 -7.14
C GLU A 57 -2.28 -6.91 -7.83
N THR A 58 -2.23 -7.81 -8.81
CA THR A 58 -1.04 -8.03 -9.67
C THR A 58 -1.22 -7.52 -11.09
N GLY A 59 -2.26 -6.71 -11.35
CA GLY A 59 -2.51 -6.14 -12.67
C GLY A 59 -2.85 -7.16 -13.77
N ARG A 60 -3.16 -8.42 -13.40
CA ARG A 60 -3.53 -9.49 -14.34
C ARG A 60 -4.97 -9.39 -14.86
N CYS A 61 -5.76 -8.48 -14.31
CA CYS A 61 -7.06 -8.12 -14.86
C CYS A 61 -7.33 -6.62 -14.64
N THR A 62 -8.18 -6.08 -15.48
CA THR A 62 -8.68 -4.72 -15.37
C THR A 62 -9.79 -4.62 -14.32
N VAL A 63 -10.11 -3.39 -13.88
CA VAL A 63 -11.24 -3.16 -12.95
C VAL A 63 -12.58 -3.70 -13.50
N PRO A 64 -12.96 -3.48 -14.78
CA PRO A 64 -14.15 -4.10 -15.35
C PRO A 64 -14.17 -5.64 -15.26
N GLU A 65 -13.08 -6.30 -15.66
CA GLU A 65 -12.95 -7.76 -15.60
C GLU A 65 -12.99 -8.30 -14.17
N PHE A 66 -12.40 -7.56 -13.23
CA PHE A 66 -12.48 -7.91 -11.81
C PHE A 66 -13.92 -7.83 -11.29
N LEU A 67 -14.68 -6.81 -11.68
CA LEU A 67 -16.08 -6.68 -11.30
C LEU A 67 -16.97 -7.77 -11.93
N ASP A 68 -16.65 -8.24 -13.15
CA ASP A 68 -17.32 -9.39 -13.75
C ASP A 68 -17.08 -10.67 -12.92
N ARG A 69 -15.84 -10.91 -12.47
CA ARG A 69 -15.50 -12.04 -11.59
C ARG A 69 -16.20 -11.96 -10.24
N LEU A 70 -16.33 -10.75 -9.65
CA LEU A 70 -17.08 -10.58 -8.40
C LEU A 70 -18.59 -10.81 -8.61
N ASP A 71 -19.14 -10.42 -9.76
CA ASP A 71 -20.52 -10.65 -10.10
C ASP A 71 -20.82 -12.16 -10.21
N GLU A 72 -19.97 -12.91 -10.91
CA GLU A 72 -20.02 -14.38 -10.97
C GLU A 72 -19.85 -15.00 -9.56
N PHE A 73 -18.87 -14.55 -8.78
CA PHE A 73 -18.61 -15.03 -7.42
C PHE A 73 -19.82 -14.84 -6.49
N THR A 74 -20.60 -13.78 -6.70
CA THR A 74 -21.79 -13.46 -5.90
C THR A 74 -23.09 -13.99 -6.53
N ASP A 75 -23.03 -14.92 -7.50
CA ASP A 75 -24.17 -15.50 -8.23
C ASP A 75 -25.08 -14.42 -8.85
N HIS A 76 -24.50 -13.35 -9.41
CA HIS A 76 -25.20 -12.23 -10.08
C HIS A 76 -26.25 -11.52 -9.20
N ARG A 77 -26.05 -11.54 -7.87
CA ARG A 77 -27.02 -10.98 -6.90
C ARG A 77 -26.91 -9.47 -6.71
N HIS A 78 -25.87 -8.83 -7.25
CA HIS A 78 -25.55 -7.45 -6.96
C HIS A 78 -25.28 -6.62 -8.21
N SER A 79 -25.56 -5.33 -8.16
CA SER A 79 -25.14 -4.42 -9.23
C SER A 79 -23.61 -4.21 -9.20
N ARG A 80 -23.00 -3.90 -10.34
CA ARG A 80 -21.59 -3.56 -10.43
C ARG A 80 -21.20 -2.42 -9.47
N GLN A 81 -22.04 -1.43 -9.30
CA GLN A 81 -21.82 -0.34 -8.36
C GLN A 81 -21.76 -0.84 -6.91
N TYR A 82 -22.67 -1.75 -6.54
CA TYR A 82 -22.64 -2.36 -5.22
C TYR A 82 -21.34 -3.15 -4.98
N LEU A 83 -20.91 -3.97 -5.94
CA LEU A 83 -19.68 -4.76 -5.86
C LEU A 83 -18.45 -3.86 -5.70
N LEU A 84 -18.38 -2.80 -6.50
CA LEU A 84 -17.31 -1.80 -6.41
C LEU A 84 -17.29 -1.12 -5.03
N ASP A 85 -18.44 -0.72 -4.50
CA ASP A 85 -18.53 -0.06 -3.19
C ASP A 85 -18.29 -1.04 -2.03
N ALA A 86 -18.65 -2.32 -2.22
CA ALA A 86 -18.31 -3.38 -1.27
C ALA A 86 -16.79 -3.58 -1.20
N TRP A 87 -16.11 -3.72 -2.34
CA TRP A 87 -14.64 -3.85 -2.39
C TRP A 87 -13.94 -2.64 -1.79
N ARG A 88 -14.31 -1.43 -2.19
CA ARG A 88 -13.79 -0.18 -1.63
C ARG A 88 -13.91 -0.06 -0.12
N SER A 89 -14.88 -0.73 0.49
CA SER A 89 -15.14 -0.58 1.92
C SER A 89 -14.05 -1.15 2.82
N GLY A 90 -13.16 -1.98 2.29
CA GLY A 90 -12.03 -2.55 3.03
C GLY A 90 -10.94 -1.56 3.43
N VAL A 91 -10.86 -0.40 2.75
CA VAL A 91 -9.81 0.60 2.96
C VAL A 91 -10.44 1.99 3.03
N ARG A 92 -10.78 2.44 4.23
CA ARG A 92 -11.48 3.74 4.43
C ARG A 92 -11.00 4.56 5.63
N GLU A 93 -10.10 4.03 6.44
CA GLU A 93 -9.66 4.69 7.67
C GLU A 93 -8.14 4.88 7.65
N SER A 94 -7.69 6.13 7.81
CA SER A 94 -6.27 6.41 7.99
C SER A 94 -5.78 5.84 9.32
N MET A 95 -4.56 5.32 9.38
CA MET A 95 -3.97 4.85 10.63
C MET A 95 -3.91 5.98 11.65
N PRO A 96 -4.58 5.84 12.81
CA PRO A 96 -4.57 6.87 13.84
C PRO A 96 -3.15 7.21 14.30
N GLY A 97 -2.82 8.49 14.44
CA GLY A 97 -1.50 8.97 14.86
C GLY A 97 -0.45 9.04 13.74
N MET A 98 -0.63 8.29 12.64
CA MET A 98 0.38 8.24 11.58
C MET A 98 0.57 9.59 10.86
N ALA A 99 -0.49 10.37 10.71
CA ALA A 99 -0.41 11.70 10.10
C ALA A 99 0.49 12.68 10.90
N ASP A 100 0.48 12.61 12.22
CA ASP A 100 1.33 13.44 13.08
C ASP A 100 2.79 12.99 12.99
N THR A 101 3.03 11.68 12.98
CA THR A 101 4.35 11.06 12.76
C THR A 101 4.96 11.47 11.43
N VAL A 102 4.19 11.34 10.34
CA VAL A 102 4.66 11.71 8.99
C VAL A 102 4.96 13.21 8.90
N ARG A 103 4.09 14.07 9.46
CA ARG A 103 4.33 15.52 9.49
C ARG A 103 5.59 15.89 10.27
N ALA A 104 5.80 15.28 11.44
CA ALA A 104 6.97 15.55 12.27
C ALA A 104 8.28 15.16 11.56
N LEU A 105 8.32 14.02 10.85
CA LEU A 105 9.48 13.58 10.09
C LEU A 105 9.66 14.40 8.79
N ALA A 106 8.57 14.76 8.10
CA ALA A 106 8.62 15.62 6.91
C ALA A 106 9.19 17.00 7.24
N ALA A 107 8.88 17.57 8.41
CA ALA A 107 9.46 18.82 8.89
C ALA A 107 10.98 18.74 9.10
N ARG A 108 11.55 17.53 9.19
CA ARG A 108 13.00 17.25 9.24
C ARG A 108 13.61 16.95 7.88
N GLY A 109 12.87 17.17 6.78
CA GLY A 109 13.34 16.94 5.42
C GLY A 109 13.20 15.49 4.92
N VAL A 110 12.48 14.63 5.65
CA VAL A 110 12.19 13.24 5.20
C VAL A 110 11.14 13.26 4.11
N ARG A 111 11.39 12.49 3.06
CA ARG A 111 10.42 12.18 2.01
C ARG A 111 9.76 10.84 2.29
N PHE A 112 8.51 10.68 1.85
CA PHE A 112 7.77 9.43 1.99
C PHE A 112 7.34 8.91 0.63
N SER A 113 7.39 7.59 0.47
CA SER A 113 6.82 6.88 -0.69
C SER A 113 6.19 5.58 -0.22
N PHE A 114 5.09 5.18 -0.86
CA PHE A 114 4.47 3.90 -0.56
C PHE A 114 5.17 2.75 -1.28
N MET A 115 5.15 1.56 -0.67
CA MET A 115 5.43 0.29 -1.33
C MET A 115 4.45 -0.75 -0.77
N SER A 116 3.53 -1.24 -1.59
CA SER A 116 2.39 -2.02 -1.08
C SER A 116 1.81 -2.98 -2.10
N ASP A 117 1.39 -4.14 -1.60
CA ASP A 117 0.51 -5.05 -2.32
C ASP A 117 -0.92 -4.48 -2.25
N ILE A 118 -1.44 -3.98 -3.38
CA ILE A 118 -2.71 -3.26 -3.40
C ILE A 118 -3.36 -3.28 -4.80
N SER A 119 -4.68 -3.23 -4.85
CA SER A 119 -5.43 -3.03 -6.10
C SER A 119 -5.58 -1.55 -6.45
N PRO A 120 -5.78 -1.18 -7.73
CA PRO A 120 -6.06 0.20 -8.12
C PRO A 120 -7.32 0.74 -7.45
N ILE A 121 -8.33 -0.11 -7.19
CA ILE A 121 -9.57 0.28 -6.50
C ILE A 121 -9.31 0.73 -5.06
N HIS A 122 -8.46 -0.02 -4.34
CA HIS A 122 -8.08 0.33 -2.97
C HIS A 122 -7.12 1.53 -2.94
N LEU A 123 -6.22 1.67 -3.92
CA LEU A 123 -5.32 2.83 -3.99
C LEU A 123 -6.09 4.15 -4.14
N ASP A 124 -7.19 4.17 -4.91
CA ASP A 124 -8.09 5.33 -4.98
C ASP A 124 -8.65 5.70 -3.59
N GLN A 125 -8.95 4.71 -2.75
CA GLN A 125 -9.42 4.96 -1.38
C GLN A 125 -8.30 5.50 -0.48
N VAL A 126 -7.06 5.04 -0.69
CA VAL A 126 -5.90 5.58 0.04
C VAL A 126 -5.76 7.08 -0.22
N PHE A 127 -5.75 7.50 -1.47
CA PHE A 127 -5.63 8.93 -1.81
C PHE A 127 -6.83 9.76 -1.34
N LYS A 128 -7.98 9.14 -1.14
CA LYS A 128 -9.18 9.81 -0.64
C LYS A 128 -9.22 9.94 0.89
N TYR A 129 -8.73 8.93 1.63
CA TYR A 129 -8.94 8.83 3.07
C TYR A 129 -7.65 8.87 3.90
N CYS A 130 -6.47 8.67 3.33
CA CYS A 130 -5.21 8.77 4.05
C CYS A 130 -4.93 10.24 4.40
N ALA A 131 -4.90 10.53 5.70
CA ALA A 131 -4.78 11.88 6.22
C ALA A 131 -3.46 12.59 5.87
N PHE A 132 -2.46 11.85 5.39
CA PHE A 132 -1.15 12.36 5.01
C PHE A 132 -0.75 12.03 3.56
N ALA A 133 -1.67 11.54 2.72
CA ALA A 133 -1.37 11.20 1.32
C ALA A 133 -0.74 12.35 0.53
N HIS A 134 -1.07 13.60 0.87
CA HIS A 134 -0.51 14.81 0.26
C HIS A 134 1.00 15.03 0.57
N LEU A 135 1.56 14.33 1.56
CA LEU A 135 2.98 14.36 1.92
C LEU A 135 3.77 13.20 1.29
N VAL A 136 3.08 12.29 0.61
CA VAL A 136 3.69 11.11 -0.02
C VAL A 136 3.96 11.39 -1.50
N SER A 137 5.18 11.10 -1.95
CA SER A 137 5.63 11.37 -3.33
C SER A 137 5.20 10.31 -4.35
N GLY A 138 4.19 9.51 -4.03
CA GLY A 138 3.73 8.36 -4.81
C GLY A 138 4.22 7.03 -4.25
N GLY A 139 4.27 5.97 -5.07
CA GLY A 139 4.66 4.65 -4.56
C GLY A 139 5.03 3.66 -5.66
N ILE A 140 5.34 2.46 -5.23
CA ILE A 140 5.44 1.24 -6.04
C ILE A 140 4.30 0.33 -5.57
N TYR A 141 3.49 -0.11 -6.49
CA TYR A 141 2.27 -0.87 -6.23
C TYR A 141 2.32 -2.20 -6.98
N SER A 142 1.86 -3.27 -6.35
CA SER A 142 1.90 -4.62 -6.93
C SER A 142 1.18 -4.72 -8.27
N PHE A 143 0.04 -4.02 -8.44
CA PHE A 143 -0.70 -4.03 -9.70
C PHE A 143 0.03 -3.34 -10.87
N GLU A 144 0.92 -2.39 -10.59
CA GLU A 144 1.79 -1.75 -11.60
C GLU A 144 3.06 -2.57 -11.85
N ALA A 145 3.60 -3.20 -10.79
CA ALA A 145 4.81 -4.03 -10.87
C ALA A 145 4.55 -5.41 -11.49
N GLY A 146 3.29 -5.86 -11.48
CA GLY A 146 2.91 -7.20 -11.94
C GLY A 146 3.31 -8.33 -10.98
N ALA A 147 3.69 -8.02 -9.75
CA ALA A 147 4.21 -8.94 -8.76
C ALA A 147 3.88 -8.47 -7.35
N PHE A 148 3.69 -9.40 -6.42
CA PHE A 148 3.63 -9.10 -4.99
C PHE A 148 5.02 -8.83 -4.40
N THR A 149 5.05 -8.18 -3.24
CA THR A 149 6.28 -7.87 -2.51
C THR A 149 7.11 -9.12 -2.20
N LEU A 150 6.46 -10.28 -1.99
CA LEU A 150 7.13 -11.56 -1.74
C LEU A 150 7.54 -12.33 -2.99
N ASP A 151 7.17 -11.89 -4.19
CA ASP A 151 7.49 -12.57 -5.47
C ASP A 151 8.91 -12.24 -5.98
N GLY A 152 9.85 -11.96 -5.09
CA GLY A 152 11.25 -11.66 -5.43
C GLY A 152 11.60 -10.18 -5.27
N SER A 153 12.50 -9.65 -6.11
CA SER A 153 13.04 -8.30 -5.94
C SER A 153 12.33 -7.21 -6.76
N ALA A 154 11.36 -7.56 -7.61
CA ALA A 154 10.82 -6.64 -8.64
C ALA A 154 10.32 -5.30 -8.07
N MET A 155 9.54 -5.34 -6.99
CA MET A 155 9.02 -4.12 -6.34
C MET A 155 10.13 -3.32 -5.65
N PHE A 156 11.08 -3.99 -5.01
CA PHE A 156 12.24 -3.37 -4.37
C PHE A 156 13.14 -2.68 -5.40
N ASP A 157 13.44 -3.35 -6.51
CA ASP A 157 14.23 -2.79 -7.61
C ASP A 157 13.52 -1.60 -8.27
N ALA A 158 12.20 -1.67 -8.42
CA ALA A 158 11.40 -0.55 -8.93
C ALA A 158 11.43 0.64 -7.98
N PHE A 159 11.35 0.38 -6.67
CA PHE A 159 11.45 1.43 -5.64
C PHE A 159 12.82 2.12 -5.69
N GLU A 160 13.91 1.35 -5.71
CA GLU A 160 15.26 1.90 -5.75
C GLU A 160 15.53 2.71 -7.02
N ARG A 161 15.07 2.24 -8.17
CA ARG A 161 15.20 3.00 -9.43
C ARG A 161 14.47 4.33 -9.38
N ARG A 162 13.32 4.42 -8.70
CA ARG A 162 12.47 5.62 -8.71
C ARG A 162 12.80 6.60 -7.59
N TYR A 163 13.13 6.10 -6.41
CA TYR A 163 13.25 6.88 -5.18
C TYR A 163 14.63 6.79 -4.52
N GLY A 164 15.48 5.87 -4.95
CA GLY A 164 16.69 5.46 -4.27
C GLY A 164 16.45 4.44 -3.16
N ARG A 165 17.52 3.93 -2.58
CA ARG A 165 17.44 3.03 -1.41
C ARG A 165 16.80 3.78 -0.24
N PRO A 166 15.72 3.27 0.38
CA PRO A 166 15.11 3.97 1.51
C PRO A 166 16.01 3.91 2.74
N LEU A 167 15.92 4.94 3.58
CA LEU A 167 16.54 4.96 4.91
C LEU A 167 16.01 3.80 5.76
N VAL A 168 14.72 3.54 5.65
CA VAL A 168 14.02 2.44 6.30
C VAL A 168 12.69 2.14 5.57
N PHE A 169 12.29 0.87 5.61
CA PHE A 169 10.97 0.40 5.17
C PHE A 169 10.18 -0.09 6.37
N PHE A 170 8.92 0.31 6.50
CA PHE A 170 7.99 -0.15 7.52
C PHE A 170 6.83 -0.92 6.90
N ASP A 171 6.59 -2.13 7.38
CA ASP A 171 5.52 -3.04 6.99
C ASP A 171 5.02 -3.80 8.23
N ASP A 172 3.74 -4.17 8.33
CA ASP A 172 3.18 -4.87 9.48
C ASP A 172 3.44 -6.39 9.44
N ARG A 173 3.76 -6.94 8.26
CA ARG A 173 3.98 -8.37 8.03
C ARG A 173 5.45 -8.77 8.24
N ALA A 174 5.66 -9.72 9.15
CA ALA A 174 7.01 -10.19 9.50
C ALA A 174 7.75 -10.79 8.30
N GLU A 175 7.05 -11.57 7.46
CA GLU A 175 7.62 -12.21 6.28
C GLU A 175 8.12 -11.21 5.23
N ILE A 176 7.44 -10.07 5.06
CA ILE A 176 7.90 -8.99 4.16
C ILE A 176 9.15 -8.33 4.72
N ILE A 177 9.19 -8.09 6.03
CA ILE A 177 10.36 -7.50 6.68
C ILE A 177 11.59 -8.42 6.56
N GLU A 178 11.42 -9.73 6.75
CA GLU A 178 12.49 -10.71 6.58
C GLU A 178 12.98 -10.76 5.12
N HIS A 179 12.04 -10.76 4.16
CA HIS A 179 12.35 -10.72 2.74
C HIS A 179 13.12 -9.46 2.35
N ALA A 180 12.66 -8.28 2.79
CA ALA A 180 13.32 -7.00 2.56
C ALA A 180 14.75 -6.96 3.12
N ARG A 181 14.94 -7.50 4.33
CA ARG A 181 16.27 -7.63 4.94
C ARG A 181 17.19 -8.57 4.16
N GLY A 182 16.63 -9.67 3.64
CA GLY A 182 17.35 -10.58 2.74
C GLY A 182 17.84 -9.90 1.45
N LEU A 183 17.15 -8.87 0.98
CA LEU A 183 17.54 -8.01 -0.13
C LEU A 183 18.45 -6.82 0.29
N GLY A 184 18.87 -6.78 1.56
CA GLY A 184 19.78 -5.77 2.10
C GLY A 184 19.09 -4.46 2.49
N TRP A 185 17.75 -4.40 2.57
CA TRP A 185 17.05 -3.21 3.04
C TRP A 185 17.09 -3.10 4.57
N ASN A 186 17.18 -1.88 5.06
CA ASN A 186 16.85 -1.62 6.45
C ASN A 186 15.32 -1.63 6.57
N ALA A 187 14.77 -2.69 7.16
CA ALA A 187 13.34 -2.90 7.28
C ALA A 187 12.94 -3.18 8.72
N ILE A 188 11.90 -2.54 9.19
CA ILE A 188 11.44 -2.61 10.58
C ILE A 188 9.96 -2.93 10.57
N ARG A 189 9.58 -3.98 11.33
CA ARG A 189 8.17 -4.33 11.48
C ARG A 189 7.42 -3.21 12.18
N PHE A 190 6.36 -2.73 11.57
CA PHE A 190 5.47 -1.72 12.13
C PHE A 190 4.75 -2.26 13.36
N GLN A 191 4.68 -1.44 14.41
CA GLN A 191 3.94 -1.71 15.64
C GLN A 191 3.05 -0.53 16.03
N SER A 192 3.53 0.70 15.84
CA SER A 192 2.77 1.91 16.10
C SER A 192 3.39 3.14 15.42
N PRO A 193 2.63 4.22 15.22
CA PRO A 193 3.17 5.49 14.74
C PRO A 193 4.29 6.07 15.61
N GLU A 194 4.22 5.90 16.92
CA GLU A 194 5.25 6.36 17.87
C GLU A 194 6.56 5.58 17.68
N GLN A 195 6.46 4.28 17.38
CA GLN A 195 7.63 3.48 17.03
C GLN A 195 8.27 4.00 15.74
N VAL A 196 7.47 4.28 14.69
CA VAL A 196 7.99 4.84 13.43
C VAL A 196 8.74 6.15 13.68
N LEU A 197 8.16 7.06 14.48
CA LEU A 197 8.78 8.33 14.81
C LEU A 197 10.12 8.14 15.54
N ARG A 198 10.16 7.27 16.54
CA ARG A 198 11.35 6.98 17.34
C ARG A 198 12.46 6.37 16.47
N ASP A 199 12.14 5.30 15.75
CA ASP A 199 13.12 4.50 15.02
C ASP A 199 13.68 5.27 13.80
N ALA A 200 12.81 5.97 13.05
CA ALA A 200 13.23 6.85 11.97
C ALA A 200 14.08 8.02 12.48
N SER A 201 13.71 8.61 13.64
CA SER A 201 14.51 9.70 14.24
C SER A 201 15.89 9.25 14.67
N ALA A 202 16.02 8.05 15.22
CA ALA A 202 17.32 7.47 15.57
C ALA A 202 18.21 7.27 14.32
N LEU A 203 17.64 6.78 13.21
CA LEU A 203 18.36 6.61 11.94
C LEU A 203 18.80 7.95 11.34
N LEU A 204 17.93 8.97 11.39
CA LEU A 204 18.24 10.31 10.88
C LEU A 204 19.39 11.01 11.65
N ASN A 205 19.52 10.72 12.95
CA ASN A 205 20.57 11.31 13.77
C ASN A 205 21.95 10.67 13.51
N ASN A 206 21.99 9.55 12.78
CA ASN A 206 23.21 8.83 12.41
C ASN A 206 23.66 9.07 10.95
N LEU A 207 22.96 9.95 10.20
CA LEU A 207 23.35 10.40 8.86
C LEU A 207 24.27 11.60 8.95
#